data_8e06d1c30794b9397fc07489ef3fedd9
#
_entry.id   8e06d1c30794b9397fc07489ef3fedd9
#
_cell.length_a   1.000
_cell.length_b   1.000
_cell.length_c   1.000
_cell.angle_alpha   90.00
_cell.angle_beta   90.00
_cell.angle_gamma   90.00
#
_symmetry.space_group_name_H-M   'P 1'
#
loop_
_entity.id
_entity.type
_entity.pdbx_description
1 polymer ?
#
loop_
_entity_poly.entity_id
_entity_poly.type
_entity_poly.pdbx_seq_one_letter_code
_entity_poly.pdbx_strand_id
1 'polypeptide(L)'
;PTVITPHDGEYQTLAGRPPGADRLAAARSLAADTGAVVLLKGSTTVVAGPDGRVLVVTNGDQRLATAGTGDVLAGIIGALLARGVPAVEAAAAGAWLHGDALRRLPQSGVVASDLIDGLRAMPEEDIR
;
A
#
# COMPACT_ATOMS: atom_id res chain seq x y z
N PRO A 1 -14.20 7.82 -4.13
CA PRO A 1 -13.18 6.82 -4.44
C PRO A 1 -12.90 5.95 -3.21
N THR A 2 -12.74 4.64 -3.41
CA THR A 2 -12.49 3.67 -2.35
C THR A 2 -11.20 2.91 -2.63
N VAL A 3 -10.32 2.85 -1.64
CA VAL A 3 -9.11 2.04 -1.67
C VAL A 3 -9.15 1.09 -0.49
N ILE A 4 -8.95 -0.20 -0.75
CA ILE A 4 -8.79 -1.21 0.30
C ILE A 4 -7.36 -1.73 0.27
N THR A 5 -6.80 -2.02 1.46
CA THR A 5 -5.37 -2.33 1.60
C THR A 5 -5.15 -3.67 2.32
N PRO A 6 -5.66 -4.79 1.78
CA PRO A 6 -5.53 -6.08 2.44
C PRO A 6 -4.11 -6.64 2.40
N HIS A 7 -3.67 -7.27 3.49
CA HIS A 7 -2.61 -8.27 3.44
C HIS A 7 -3.22 -9.61 2.99
N ASP A 8 -2.40 -10.64 2.82
CA ASP A 8 -2.86 -11.93 2.29
C ASP A 8 -4.00 -12.55 3.12
N GLY A 9 -3.94 -12.47 4.44
CA GLY A 9 -5.00 -12.99 5.31
C GLY A 9 -6.31 -12.24 5.16
N GLU A 10 -6.26 -10.92 5.08
CA GLU A 10 -7.43 -10.07 4.84
C GLU A 10 -8.00 -10.30 3.44
N TYR A 11 -7.12 -10.47 2.46
CA TYR A 11 -7.53 -10.83 1.09
C TYR A 11 -8.36 -12.12 1.12
N GLN A 12 -7.87 -13.16 1.80
CA GLN A 12 -8.57 -14.44 1.90
C GLN A 12 -9.97 -14.28 2.50
N THR A 13 -10.13 -13.44 3.52
CA THR A 13 -11.42 -13.14 4.13
C THR A 13 -12.37 -12.47 3.14
N LEU A 14 -11.87 -11.52 2.37
CA LEU A 14 -12.66 -10.75 1.40
C LEU A 14 -13.01 -11.57 0.16
N ALA A 15 -12.06 -12.32 -0.36
CA ALA A 15 -12.20 -13.04 -1.64
C ALA A 15 -12.73 -14.47 -1.47
N GLY A 16 -12.67 -15.04 -0.27
CA GLY A 16 -13.04 -16.43 0.00
C GLY A 16 -11.96 -17.43 -0.35
N ARG A 17 -10.77 -16.98 -0.76
CA ARG A 17 -9.62 -17.82 -1.12
C ARG A 17 -8.33 -17.01 -0.96
N PRO A 18 -7.17 -17.66 -0.75
CA PRO A 18 -5.89 -16.96 -0.71
C PRO A 18 -5.53 -16.37 -2.08
N PRO A 19 -4.64 -15.35 -2.14
CA PRO A 19 -4.26 -14.73 -3.42
C PRO A 19 -3.56 -15.69 -4.37
N GLY A 20 -2.86 -16.70 -3.86
CA GLY A 20 -2.12 -17.65 -4.69
C GLY A 20 -0.84 -17.05 -5.29
N ALA A 21 -0.29 -17.77 -6.29
CA ALA A 21 0.98 -17.40 -6.91
C ALA A 21 0.86 -16.19 -7.84
N ASP A 22 -0.27 -16.02 -8.53
CA ASP A 22 -0.51 -14.88 -9.41
C ASP A 22 -1.20 -13.76 -8.64
N ARG A 23 -0.39 -12.95 -7.97
CA ARG A 23 -0.88 -11.85 -7.14
C ARG A 23 -1.48 -10.70 -7.95
N LEU A 24 -1.03 -10.51 -9.21
CA LEU A 24 -1.62 -9.51 -10.10
C LEU A 24 -3.05 -9.88 -10.45
N ALA A 25 -3.27 -11.14 -10.84
CA ALA A 25 -4.62 -11.63 -11.15
C ALA A 25 -5.52 -11.57 -9.91
N ALA A 26 -5.00 -11.92 -8.74
CA ALA A 26 -5.73 -11.86 -7.47
C ALA A 26 -6.20 -10.44 -7.15
N ALA A 27 -5.32 -9.46 -7.23
CA ALA A 27 -5.66 -8.07 -6.97
C ALA A 27 -6.68 -7.54 -8.00
N ARG A 28 -6.51 -7.87 -9.26
CA ARG A 28 -7.45 -7.48 -10.34
C ARG A 28 -8.83 -8.06 -10.12
N SER A 29 -8.89 -9.33 -9.76
CA SER A 29 -10.16 -10.02 -9.49
C SER A 29 -10.92 -9.37 -8.35
N LEU A 30 -10.24 -9.10 -7.24
CA LEU A 30 -10.87 -8.45 -6.09
C LEU A 30 -11.31 -7.01 -6.42
N ALA A 31 -10.52 -6.28 -7.19
CA ALA A 31 -10.89 -4.93 -7.65
C ALA A 31 -12.15 -4.95 -8.52
N ALA A 32 -12.24 -5.91 -9.45
CA ALA A 32 -13.41 -6.07 -10.30
C ALA A 32 -14.66 -6.43 -9.47
N ASP A 33 -14.50 -7.32 -8.50
CA ASP A 33 -15.62 -7.81 -7.67
C ASP A 33 -16.15 -6.73 -6.72
N THR A 34 -15.27 -5.88 -6.20
CA THR A 34 -15.62 -4.88 -5.18
C THR A 34 -15.90 -3.49 -5.76
N GLY A 35 -15.42 -3.20 -6.96
CA GLY A 35 -15.44 -1.85 -7.52
C GLY A 35 -14.47 -0.88 -6.86
N ALA A 36 -13.62 -1.37 -5.97
CA ALA A 36 -12.62 -0.57 -5.26
C ALA A 36 -11.24 -0.73 -5.88
N VAL A 37 -10.35 0.23 -5.62
CA VAL A 37 -8.91 0.05 -5.85
C VAL A 37 -8.39 -0.88 -4.75
N VAL A 38 -7.68 -1.93 -5.15
CA VAL A 38 -7.11 -2.93 -4.24
C VAL A 38 -5.60 -2.74 -4.18
N LEU A 39 -5.08 -2.51 -2.98
CA LEU A 39 -3.66 -2.53 -2.69
C LEU A 39 -3.36 -3.81 -1.90
N LEU A 40 -2.85 -4.82 -2.59
CA LEU A 40 -2.50 -6.11 -1.97
C LEU A 40 -1.09 -6.02 -1.40
N LYS A 41 -1.02 -5.92 -0.08
CA LYS A 41 0.26 -5.76 0.64
C LYS A 41 1.10 -7.04 0.59
N GLY A 42 2.40 -6.84 0.46
CA GLY A 42 3.39 -7.93 0.46
C GLY A 42 4.79 -7.35 0.31
N SER A 43 5.80 -8.22 0.18
CA SER A 43 7.16 -7.78 -0.16
C SER A 43 7.18 -7.02 -1.49
N THR A 44 6.35 -7.45 -2.42
CA THR A 44 5.97 -6.70 -3.60
C THR A 44 4.49 -6.35 -3.45
N THR A 45 4.17 -5.07 -3.45
CA THR A 45 2.79 -4.59 -3.33
C THR A 45 2.18 -4.43 -4.72
N VAL A 46 0.98 -4.97 -4.91
CA VAL A 46 0.23 -4.87 -6.17
C VAL A 46 -0.96 -3.95 -5.95
N VAL A 47 -1.09 -2.95 -6.82
CA VAL A 47 -2.24 -2.04 -6.84
C VAL A 47 -3.04 -2.29 -8.10
N ALA A 48 -4.31 -2.63 -7.97
CA ALA A 48 -5.21 -2.87 -9.09
C ALA A 48 -6.44 -1.98 -9.00
N GLY A 49 -6.78 -1.37 -10.13
CA GLY A 49 -8.03 -0.62 -10.26
C GLY A 49 -9.15 -1.48 -10.83
N PRO A 50 -10.43 -1.12 -10.58
CA PRO A 50 -11.56 -1.84 -11.16
C PRO A 50 -11.65 -1.72 -12.66
N ASP A 51 -10.91 -0.79 -13.27
CA ASP A 51 -10.76 -0.65 -14.73
C ASP A 51 -9.76 -1.64 -15.35
N GLY A 52 -9.12 -2.48 -14.53
CA GLY A 52 -8.12 -3.46 -14.96
C GLY A 52 -6.68 -2.97 -14.93
N ARG A 53 -6.43 -1.69 -14.63
CA ARG A 53 -5.07 -1.15 -14.52
C ARG A 53 -4.36 -1.71 -13.29
N VAL A 54 -3.08 -2.09 -13.45
CA VAL A 54 -2.26 -2.66 -12.38
C VAL A 54 -0.93 -1.91 -12.30
N LEU A 55 -0.54 -1.55 -11.08
CA LEU A 55 0.77 -1.00 -10.78
C LEU A 55 1.46 -1.89 -9.73
N VAL A 56 2.78 -2.00 -9.82
CA VAL A 56 3.57 -2.82 -8.89
C VAL A 56 4.57 -1.93 -8.18
N VAL A 57 4.61 -2.02 -6.85
CA VAL A 57 5.53 -1.25 -6.00
C VAL A 57 6.48 -2.23 -5.33
N THR A 58 7.77 -2.09 -5.61
CA THR A 58 8.81 -3.08 -5.23
C THR A 58 9.72 -2.63 -4.11
N ASN A 59 9.52 -1.45 -3.54
CA ASN A 59 10.37 -0.91 -2.48
C ASN A 59 9.93 -1.30 -1.06
N GLY A 60 9.04 -2.28 -0.94
CA GLY A 60 8.60 -2.81 0.35
C GLY A 60 9.68 -3.63 1.05
N ASP A 61 9.51 -3.80 2.36
CA ASP A 61 10.47 -4.49 3.22
C ASP A 61 9.68 -5.24 4.30
N GLN A 62 10.25 -6.34 4.83
CA GLN A 62 9.65 -7.14 5.91
C GLN A 62 9.36 -6.32 7.17
N ARG A 63 10.13 -5.26 7.41
CA ARG A 63 9.90 -4.34 8.55
C ARG A 63 8.53 -3.69 8.50
N LEU A 64 7.90 -3.59 7.31
CA LEU A 64 6.54 -3.07 7.14
C LEU A 64 5.46 -4.02 7.69
N ALA A 65 5.82 -5.25 8.05
CA ALA A 65 4.91 -6.17 8.73
C ALA A 65 4.72 -5.85 10.22
N THR A 66 5.44 -4.88 10.77
CA THR A 66 5.29 -4.44 12.16
C THR A 66 3.88 -3.88 12.39
N ALA A 67 3.29 -4.22 13.55
CA ALA A 67 1.94 -3.78 13.91
C ALA A 67 1.80 -2.25 13.85
N GLY A 68 0.70 -1.78 13.26
CA GLY A 68 0.40 -0.35 13.12
C GLY A 68 0.93 0.29 11.83
N THR A 69 1.82 -0.37 11.08
CA THR A 69 2.35 0.18 9.82
C THR A 69 1.26 0.32 8.76
N GLY A 70 0.26 -0.58 8.77
CA GLY A 70 -0.90 -0.48 7.88
C GLY A 70 -1.72 0.77 8.11
N ASP A 71 -1.86 1.24 9.36
CA ASP A 71 -2.55 2.48 9.68
C ASP A 71 -1.80 3.69 9.14
N VAL A 72 -0.46 3.67 9.18
CA VAL A 72 0.38 4.71 8.57
C VAL A 72 0.17 4.74 7.06
N LEU A 73 0.18 3.59 6.40
CA LEU A 73 -0.09 3.49 4.96
C LEU A 73 -1.46 4.05 4.61
N ALA A 74 -2.50 3.65 5.35
CA ALA A 74 -3.85 4.14 5.13
C ALA A 74 -3.94 5.66 5.29
N GLY A 75 -3.24 6.22 6.27
CA GLY A 75 -3.15 7.66 6.49
C GLY A 75 -2.50 8.40 5.32
N ILE A 76 -1.42 7.87 4.77
CA ILE A 76 -0.75 8.44 3.60
C ILE A 76 -1.70 8.45 2.40
N ILE A 77 -2.34 7.32 2.11
CA ILE A 77 -3.27 7.21 0.99
C ILE A 77 -4.45 8.17 1.18
N GLY A 78 -5.03 8.23 2.38
CA GLY A 78 -6.12 9.14 2.70
C GLY A 78 -5.74 10.59 2.46
N ALA A 79 -4.54 11.00 2.85
CA ALA A 79 -4.04 12.35 2.61
C ALA A 79 -3.91 12.67 1.12
N LEU A 80 -3.41 11.72 0.32
CA LEU A 80 -3.30 11.88 -1.14
C LEU A 80 -4.69 11.99 -1.79
N LEU A 81 -5.64 11.15 -1.39
CA LEU A 81 -7.02 11.22 -1.86
C LEU A 81 -7.65 12.57 -1.53
N ALA A 82 -7.43 13.08 -0.32
CA ALA A 82 -7.96 14.38 0.10
C ALA A 82 -7.39 15.54 -0.73
N ARG A 83 -6.19 15.36 -1.29
CA ARG A 83 -5.56 16.35 -2.19
C ARG A 83 -6.00 16.20 -3.64
N GLY A 84 -6.92 15.29 -3.94
CA GLY A 84 -7.46 15.08 -5.27
C GLY A 84 -6.67 14.13 -6.16
N VAL A 85 -5.70 13.39 -5.59
CA VAL A 85 -4.96 12.38 -6.37
C VAL A 85 -5.91 11.23 -6.71
N PRO A 86 -5.97 10.78 -7.98
CA PRO A 86 -6.82 9.64 -8.34
C PRO A 86 -6.48 8.37 -7.55
N ALA A 87 -7.47 7.53 -7.31
CA ALA A 87 -7.37 6.43 -6.34
C ALA A 87 -6.24 5.44 -6.62
N VAL A 88 -6.04 5.03 -7.87
CA VAL A 88 -4.96 4.09 -8.23
C VAL A 88 -3.60 4.73 -7.98
N GLU A 89 -3.41 5.95 -8.42
CA GLU A 89 -2.18 6.72 -8.22
C GLU A 89 -1.94 7.00 -6.73
N ALA A 90 -2.98 7.34 -5.98
CA ALA A 90 -2.88 7.58 -4.53
C ALA A 90 -2.43 6.31 -3.80
N ALA A 91 -2.98 5.16 -4.17
CA ALA A 91 -2.58 3.88 -3.58
C ALA A 91 -1.12 3.54 -3.91
N ALA A 92 -0.72 3.66 -5.16
CA ALA A 92 0.65 3.36 -5.59
C ALA A 92 1.67 4.33 -5.00
N ALA A 93 1.39 5.62 -5.04
CA ALA A 93 2.26 6.64 -4.45
C ALA A 93 2.35 6.48 -2.94
N GLY A 94 1.24 6.17 -2.27
CA GLY A 94 1.21 5.92 -0.84
C GLY A 94 2.08 4.73 -0.44
N ALA A 95 1.99 3.63 -1.19
CA ALA A 95 2.84 2.46 -0.95
C ALA A 95 4.32 2.78 -1.17
N TRP A 96 4.64 3.53 -2.21
CA TRP A 96 6.02 3.94 -2.48
C TRP A 96 6.58 4.85 -1.39
N LEU A 97 5.82 5.87 -0.98
CA LEU A 97 6.20 6.77 0.12
C LEU A 97 6.41 6.02 1.43
N HIS A 98 5.54 5.06 1.72
CA HIS A 98 5.62 4.20 2.89
C HIS A 98 6.92 3.40 2.91
N GLY A 99 7.27 2.76 1.78
CA GLY A 99 8.51 2.01 1.63
C GLY A 99 9.75 2.92 1.65
N ASP A 100 9.68 4.09 1.03
CA ASP A 100 10.80 5.04 1.02
C ASP A 100 11.06 5.64 2.41
N ALA A 101 10.02 5.91 3.19
CA ALA A 101 10.16 6.34 4.57
C ALA A 101 10.94 5.32 5.40
N LEU A 102 10.68 4.03 5.18
CA LEU A 102 11.36 2.94 5.87
C LEU A 102 12.87 2.92 5.58
N ARG A 103 13.26 3.20 4.33
CA ARG A 103 14.69 3.22 3.94
C ARG A 103 15.50 4.32 4.64
N ARG A 104 14.83 5.33 5.20
CA ARG A 104 15.45 6.43 5.94
C ARG A 104 15.63 6.12 7.42
N LEU A 105 15.28 4.91 7.86
CA LEU A 105 15.29 4.48 9.25
C LEU A 105 16.36 3.41 9.50
N PRO A 106 16.76 3.18 10.78
CA PRO A 106 17.68 2.10 11.12
C PRO A 106 17.19 0.73 10.64
N GLN A 107 18.13 -0.16 10.36
CA GLN A 107 17.86 -1.48 9.79
C GLN A 107 17.12 -2.42 10.73
N SER A 108 17.06 -2.15 12.03
CA SER A 108 16.42 -3.01 13.03
C SER A 108 15.65 -2.19 14.05
N GLY A 109 14.68 -2.83 14.70
CA GLY A 109 13.91 -2.21 15.78
C GLY A 109 12.87 -1.19 15.33
N VAL A 110 12.40 -1.30 14.08
CA VAL A 110 11.39 -0.38 13.54
C VAL A 110 10.02 -0.66 14.14
N VAL A 111 9.37 0.39 14.64
CA VAL A 111 7.96 0.40 15.01
C VAL A 111 7.21 1.44 14.18
N ALA A 112 5.86 1.38 14.17
CA ALA A 112 5.04 2.22 13.29
C ALA A 112 5.34 3.72 13.43
N SER A 113 5.58 4.22 14.65
CA SER A 113 5.92 5.63 14.89
C SER A 113 7.21 6.08 14.21
N ASP A 114 8.16 5.17 13.97
CA ASP A 114 9.41 5.48 13.29
C ASP A 114 9.15 5.84 11.81
N LEU A 115 8.13 5.25 11.19
CA LEU A 115 7.73 5.60 9.83
C LEU A 115 7.28 7.05 9.71
N ILE A 116 6.61 7.57 10.72
CA ILE A 116 6.20 8.98 10.77
C ILE A 116 7.45 9.88 10.76
N ASP A 117 8.47 9.53 11.52
CA ASP A 117 9.75 10.25 11.52
C ASP A 117 10.44 10.16 10.17
N GLY A 118 10.40 8.98 9.53
CA GLY A 118 10.92 8.79 8.17
C GLY A 118 10.20 9.68 7.14
N LEU A 119 8.88 9.81 7.25
CA LEU A 119 8.10 10.70 6.38
C LEU A 119 8.50 12.16 6.58
N ARG A 120 8.72 12.58 7.82
CA ARG A 120 9.17 13.95 8.14
C ARG A 120 10.55 14.26 7.60
N ALA A 121 11.41 13.25 7.43
CA ALA A 121 12.75 13.39 6.89
C ALA A 121 12.78 13.47 5.36
N MET A 122 11.67 13.21 4.67
CA MET A 122 11.61 13.29 3.20
C MET A 122 11.74 14.72 2.71
N PRO A 123 12.48 14.96 1.62
CA PRO A 123 12.45 16.25 0.95
C PRO A 123 11.03 16.60 0.50
N GLU A 124 10.67 17.87 0.57
CA GLU A 124 9.31 18.33 0.22
C GLU A 124 8.94 17.98 -1.22
N GLU A 125 9.89 17.99 -2.13
CA GLU A 125 9.71 17.65 -3.53
C GLU A 125 9.27 16.20 -3.76
N ASP A 126 9.62 15.27 -2.84
CA ASP A 126 9.26 13.84 -2.96
C ASP A 126 7.79 13.60 -2.58
N ILE A 127 7.13 14.56 -1.94
CA ILE A 127 5.77 14.43 -1.41
C ILE A 127 4.75 15.10 -2.33
N ARG A 128 5.22 15.87 -3.30
CA ARG A 128 4.35 16.58 -4.26
C ARG A 128 3.92 15.66 -5.43
#